data_c41623b195760be3e6ceeda49dff5501
#
_entry.id   c41623b195760be3e6ceeda49dff5501
#
_cell.length_a   1.000
_cell.length_b   1.000
_cell.length_c   1.000
_cell.angle_alpha   90.00
_cell.angle_beta   90.00
_cell.angle_gamma   90.00
#
_symmetry.space_group_name_H-M   'P 1'
#
loop_
_entity.id
_entity.type
_entity.pdbx_description
1 polymer ?
#
loop_
_entity_poly.entity_id
_entity_poly.type
_entity_poly.pdbx_seq_one_letter_code
_entity_poly.pdbx_strand_id
1 'polypeptide(L)'
;MNLHSHRKDEHVMIAEKLYRPKSTNGLERIRLIPANLPEISLDEISLSTTLAGKKLEVPFFINAITGGSQTTDALNESLARVANKTGVAMAVGSQSVAVKNAAYAKGFEKLRRLNPNGIMLANLGANHPFENAERACSMIDADIIEIHLNAAQELVMPEGDAEFYWLENLKRLNEKLQVPLLVKEVGTGMTPQTLKLLAENGFSYVDLAGAGGTNFAAIENERRKNKETLAFMQELGLTTAESLLGAQKHRNELGRIKLTASGGIRDAQDIVKCLALGAENVGISGMFLHVLLKDGEDGLAAKIEDLKTGIRTLMALLGCRKISELKDVKKILDLELKNTIDQL
;
A
#
# COMPACT_ATOMS: atom_id res chain seq x y z
N MET A 1 -11.60 -10.73 26.88
CA MET A 1 -11.12 -9.97 25.71
C MET A 1 -10.31 -10.95 24.87
N ASN A 2 -10.60 -11.13 23.56
CA ASN A 2 -9.91 -12.13 22.74
C ASN A 2 -8.52 -11.57 22.36
N LEU A 3 -7.46 -12.37 22.52
CA LEU A 3 -6.06 -12.00 22.23
C LEU A 3 -5.89 -11.35 20.84
N HIS A 4 -6.62 -11.82 19.83
CA HIS A 4 -6.55 -11.29 18.46
C HIS A 4 -7.15 -9.88 18.34
N SER A 5 -8.24 -9.57 19.03
CA SER A 5 -8.86 -8.22 19.02
C SER A 5 -7.95 -7.21 19.72
N HIS A 6 -7.37 -7.57 20.85
CA HIS A 6 -6.41 -6.74 21.58
C HIS A 6 -5.19 -6.39 20.72
N ARG A 7 -4.62 -7.37 19.99
CA ARG A 7 -3.49 -7.14 19.08
C ARG A 7 -3.78 -6.09 18.02
N LYS A 8 -5.00 -6.07 17.47
CA LYS A 8 -5.36 -5.09 16.42
C LYS A 8 -5.40 -3.65 16.95
N ASP A 9 -5.89 -3.48 18.20
CA ASP A 9 -5.89 -2.18 18.86
C ASP A 9 -4.46 -1.74 19.20
N GLU A 10 -3.59 -2.66 19.69
CA GLU A 10 -2.17 -2.39 19.92
C GLU A 10 -1.46 -1.95 18.64
N HIS A 11 -1.70 -2.61 17.51
CA HIS A 11 -1.08 -2.24 16.22
C HIS A 11 -1.38 -0.78 15.85
N VAL A 12 -2.64 -0.33 15.99
CA VAL A 12 -3.02 1.06 15.70
C VAL A 12 -2.33 2.04 16.65
N MET A 13 -2.35 1.75 17.96
CA MET A 13 -1.73 2.62 18.97
C MET A 13 -0.22 2.74 18.77
N ILE A 14 0.46 1.63 18.50
CA ILE A 14 1.91 1.61 18.30
C ILE A 14 2.26 2.26 16.96
N ALA A 15 1.50 1.99 15.89
CA ALA A 15 1.70 2.63 14.59
C ALA A 15 1.60 4.16 14.70
N GLU A 16 0.61 4.68 15.43
CA GLU A 16 0.46 6.12 15.68
C GLU A 16 1.61 6.66 16.55
N LYS A 17 2.01 5.96 17.61
CA LYS A 17 3.17 6.32 18.43
C LYS A 17 4.47 6.42 17.63
N LEU A 18 4.66 5.52 16.66
CA LEU A 18 5.85 5.45 15.81
C LEU A 18 5.73 6.34 14.56
N TYR A 19 4.56 6.91 14.30
CA TYR A 19 4.37 7.78 13.12
C TYR A 19 5.34 8.95 13.12
N ARG A 20 5.90 9.24 11.94
CA ARG A 20 6.77 10.40 11.71
C ARG A 20 6.20 11.24 10.58
N PRO A 21 6.06 12.57 10.77
CA PRO A 21 5.59 13.49 9.71
C PRO A 21 6.49 13.50 8.48
N LYS A 22 7.79 13.35 8.69
CA LYS A 22 8.78 13.19 7.62
C LYS A 22 9.05 11.71 7.41
N SER A 23 9.01 11.28 6.16
CA SER A 23 9.35 9.93 5.76
C SER A 23 10.84 9.79 5.49
N THR A 24 11.31 8.54 5.56
CA THR A 24 12.64 8.11 5.11
C THR A 24 12.49 7.08 3.97
N ASN A 25 11.52 7.30 3.08
CA ASN A 25 11.18 6.39 2.00
C ASN A 25 12.12 6.50 0.78
N GLY A 26 13.17 7.34 0.86
CA GLY A 26 14.15 7.56 -0.20
C GLY A 26 13.70 8.53 -1.29
N LEU A 27 12.42 8.94 -1.33
CA LEU A 27 11.90 9.87 -2.34
C LEU A 27 12.44 11.29 -2.13
N GLU A 28 12.84 11.68 -0.93
CA GLU A 28 13.51 12.95 -0.63
C GLU A 28 14.83 13.12 -1.38
N ARG A 29 15.45 12.01 -1.81
CA ARG A 29 16.72 11.92 -2.56
C ARG A 29 16.54 12.06 -4.07
N ILE A 30 15.30 12.30 -4.53
CA ILE A 30 14.92 12.43 -5.93
C ILE A 30 14.37 13.83 -6.16
N ARG A 31 14.87 14.53 -7.18
CA ARG A 31 14.34 15.80 -7.64
C ARG A 31 13.75 15.67 -9.03
N LEU A 32 12.49 16.06 -9.18
CA LEU A 32 11.86 16.23 -10.50
C LEU A 32 12.26 17.55 -11.09
N ILE A 33 12.48 17.61 -12.40
CA ILE A 33 12.91 18.79 -13.12
C ILE A 33 11.69 19.38 -13.83
N PRO A 34 11.26 20.62 -13.49
CA PRO A 34 10.10 21.24 -14.11
C PRO A 34 10.33 21.56 -15.59
N ALA A 35 9.25 21.55 -16.35
CA ALA A 35 9.22 22.12 -17.68
C ALA A 35 9.11 23.66 -17.56
N ASN A 36 10.15 24.42 -17.92
CA ASN A 36 10.13 25.89 -17.80
C ASN A 36 9.09 26.54 -18.73
N LEU A 37 8.66 25.82 -19.77
CA LEU A 37 7.59 26.22 -20.68
C LEU A 37 6.63 25.03 -20.87
N PRO A 38 5.71 24.78 -19.92
CA PRO A 38 4.89 23.57 -19.89
C PRO A 38 3.77 23.56 -20.94
N GLU A 39 3.31 24.71 -21.40
CA GLU A 39 2.26 24.86 -22.45
C GLU A 39 1.00 24.03 -22.17
N ILE A 40 0.44 24.11 -20.96
CA ILE A 40 -0.66 23.29 -20.45
C ILE A 40 -1.61 24.13 -19.59
N SER A 41 -2.91 23.84 -19.67
CA SER A 41 -3.90 24.30 -18.71
C SER A 41 -4.18 23.23 -17.64
N LEU A 42 -4.51 23.66 -16.42
CA LEU A 42 -4.90 22.75 -15.33
C LEU A 42 -6.13 21.90 -15.68
N ASP A 43 -7.03 22.41 -16.52
CA ASP A 43 -8.25 21.72 -16.95
C ASP A 43 -7.99 20.57 -17.94
N GLU A 44 -6.81 20.56 -18.58
CA GLU A 44 -6.40 19.48 -19.47
C GLU A 44 -5.86 18.26 -18.74
N ILE A 45 -5.63 18.36 -17.41
CA ILE A 45 -4.94 17.35 -16.65
C ILE A 45 -5.92 16.29 -16.12
N SER A 46 -5.70 15.06 -16.54
CA SER A 46 -6.40 13.88 -16.03
C SER A 46 -5.55 13.16 -14.98
N LEU A 47 -6.11 12.93 -13.80
CA LEU A 47 -5.50 12.15 -12.73
C LEU A 47 -5.82 10.66 -12.83
N SER A 48 -6.63 10.24 -13.82
CA SER A 48 -7.08 8.85 -13.90
C SER A 48 -5.95 7.89 -14.22
N THR A 49 -6.02 6.69 -13.61
CA THR A 49 -5.08 5.58 -13.79
C THR A 49 -5.79 4.25 -13.61
N THR A 50 -5.05 3.18 -13.34
CA THR A 50 -5.59 1.86 -13.03
C THR A 50 -4.99 1.29 -11.75
N LEU A 51 -5.76 0.43 -11.05
CA LEU A 51 -5.33 -0.41 -9.94
C LEU A 51 -5.81 -1.84 -10.22
N ALA A 52 -4.88 -2.76 -10.40
CA ALA A 52 -5.17 -4.15 -10.73
C ALA A 52 -6.21 -4.29 -11.87
N GLY A 53 -6.11 -3.46 -12.91
CA GLY A 53 -7.01 -3.45 -14.07
C GLY A 53 -8.32 -2.66 -13.87
N LYS A 54 -8.64 -2.20 -12.68
CA LYS A 54 -9.81 -1.34 -12.40
C LYS A 54 -9.43 0.12 -12.59
N LYS A 55 -10.32 0.91 -13.20
CA LYS A 55 -10.10 2.35 -13.41
C LYS A 55 -10.18 3.10 -12.10
N LEU A 56 -9.17 3.92 -11.80
CA LEU A 56 -9.18 4.91 -10.73
C LEU A 56 -9.32 6.31 -11.31
N GLU A 57 -10.09 7.17 -10.65
CA GLU A 57 -10.20 8.60 -11.01
C GLU A 57 -9.00 9.42 -10.50
N VAL A 58 -8.26 8.91 -9.52
CA VAL A 58 -7.05 9.54 -8.97
C VAL A 58 -5.96 8.47 -8.75
N PRO A 59 -4.66 8.83 -8.82
CA PRO A 59 -3.59 7.85 -8.83
C PRO A 59 -3.18 7.35 -7.44
N PHE A 60 -4.09 7.42 -6.46
CA PHE A 60 -3.83 6.91 -5.12
C PHE A 60 -5.10 6.35 -4.48
N PHE A 61 -4.92 5.53 -3.44
CA PHE A 61 -6.03 4.90 -2.72
C PHE A 61 -5.69 4.74 -1.23
N ILE A 62 -6.71 4.51 -0.42
CA ILE A 62 -6.57 4.14 1.00
C ILE A 62 -6.11 2.69 1.06
N ASN A 63 -4.82 2.47 1.35
CA ASN A 63 -4.26 1.13 1.45
C ASN A 63 -4.57 0.50 2.81
N ALA A 64 -4.44 -0.82 2.92
CA ALA A 64 -4.80 -1.59 4.10
C ALA A 64 -4.17 -1.04 5.40
N ILE A 65 -5.00 -0.80 6.41
CA ILE A 65 -4.58 -0.26 7.69
C ILE A 65 -4.84 -1.27 8.81
N THR A 66 -6.10 -1.50 9.16
CA THR A 66 -6.47 -2.34 10.30
C THR A 66 -7.91 -2.88 10.16
N GLY A 67 -8.32 -3.78 11.06
CA GLY A 67 -9.68 -4.31 11.14
C GLY A 67 -9.75 -5.56 12.00
N GLY A 68 -10.94 -5.87 12.56
CA GLY A 68 -11.21 -7.07 13.33
C GLY A 68 -11.19 -6.88 14.85
N SER A 69 -11.35 -5.67 15.32
CA SER A 69 -11.74 -5.32 16.69
C SER A 69 -12.82 -4.24 16.64
N GLN A 70 -13.54 -4.00 17.71
CA GLN A 70 -14.57 -2.96 17.77
C GLN A 70 -14.01 -1.57 17.41
N THR A 71 -12.85 -1.22 17.93
CA THR A 71 -12.17 0.06 17.65
C THR A 71 -11.72 0.15 16.19
N THR A 72 -11.08 -0.90 15.68
CA THR A 72 -10.57 -0.91 14.32
C THR A 72 -11.66 -1.05 13.26
N ASP A 73 -12.81 -1.66 13.59
CA ASP A 73 -13.98 -1.69 12.73
C ASP A 73 -14.59 -0.28 12.57
N ALA A 74 -14.66 0.51 13.67
CA ALA A 74 -15.09 1.91 13.59
C ALA A 74 -14.16 2.76 12.69
N LEU A 75 -12.85 2.54 12.75
CA LEU A 75 -11.90 3.19 11.85
C LEU A 75 -12.14 2.80 10.38
N ASN A 76 -12.35 1.51 10.10
CA ASN A 76 -12.68 1.05 8.74
C ASN A 76 -14.01 1.65 8.24
N GLU A 77 -15.02 1.76 9.09
CA GLU A 77 -16.28 2.41 8.74
C GLU A 77 -16.08 3.88 8.35
N SER A 78 -15.26 4.62 9.13
CA SER A 78 -14.89 6.00 8.82
C SER A 78 -14.13 6.11 7.50
N LEU A 79 -13.15 5.23 7.27
CA LEU A 79 -12.41 5.18 6.00
C LEU A 79 -13.33 4.89 4.81
N ALA A 80 -14.31 3.97 4.97
CA ALA A 80 -15.27 3.64 3.91
C ALA A 80 -16.18 4.84 3.57
N ARG A 81 -16.65 5.61 4.57
CA ARG A 81 -17.42 6.83 4.35
C ARG A 81 -16.60 7.90 3.64
N VAL A 82 -15.34 8.08 4.03
CA VAL A 82 -14.42 9.02 3.36
C VAL A 82 -14.13 8.57 1.93
N ALA A 83 -13.87 7.28 1.69
CA ALA A 83 -13.67 6.73 0.36
C ALA A 83 -14.88 6.99 -0.55
N ASN A 84 -16.10 6.75 -0.05
CA ASN A 84 -17.34 7.04 -0.77
C ASN A 84 -17.50 8.55 -1.08
N LYS A 85 -17.20 9.43 -0.09
CA LYS A 85 -17.29 10.89 -0.24
C LYS A 85 -16.30 11.45 -1.26
N THR A 86 -15.09 10.89 -1.31
CA THR A 86 -13.97 11.42 -2.11
C THR A 86 -13.72 10.66 -3.42
N GLY A 87 -14.38 9.51 -3.62
CA GLY A 87 -14.24 8.68 -4.81
C GLY A 87 -12.90 7.92 -4.90
N VAL A 88 -12.13 7.81 -3.80
CA VAL A 88 -10.90 7.01 -3.78
C VAL A 88 -11.20 5.54 -3.51
N ALA A 89 -10.42 4.62 -4.06
CA ALA A 89 -10.52 3.21 -3.73
C ALA A 89 -10.03 2.96 -2.28
N MET A 90 -10.45 1.84 -1.68
CA MET A 90 -10.10 1.48 -0.30
C MET A 90 -9.80 0.00 -0.17
N ALA A 91 -8.65 -0.33 0.40
CA ALA A 91 -8.35 -1.65 0.93
C ALA A 91 -8.74 -1.74 2.41
N VAL A 92 -9.36 -2.85 2.80
CA VAL A 92 -9.63 -3.15 4.21
C VAL A 92 -8.39 -3.72 4.88
N GLY A 93 -8.28 -3.61 6.19
CA GLY A 93 -7.26 -4.33 6.93
C GLY A 93 -7.45 -5.84 6.86
N SER A 94 -6.42 -6.61 7.29
CA SER A 94 -6.45 -8.07 7.20
C SER A 94 -7.72 -8.69 7.79
N GLN A 95 -8.44 -9.45 6.96
CA GLN A 95 -9.68 -10.16 7.31
C GLN A 95 -9.39 -11.53 7.97
N SER A 96 -8.13 -11.83 8.33
CA SER A 96 -7.72 -13.13 8.92
C SER A 96 -8.54 -13.54 10.14
N VAL A 97 -8.95 -12.58 10.98
CA VAL A 97 -9.81 -12.88 12.15
C VAL A 97 -11.24 -13.21 11.72
N ALA A 98 -11.76 -12.55 10.69
CA ALA A 98 -13.13 -12.70 10.21
C ALA A 98 -13.34 -14.01 9.43
N VAL A 99 -12.34 -14.45 8.65
CA VAL A 99 -12.42 -15.75 7.96
C VAL A 99 -12.29 -16.93 8.93
N LYS A 100 -11.62 -16.76 10.07
CA LYS A 100 -11.50 -17.76 11.14
C LYS A 100 -12.70 -17.78 12.09
N ASN A 101 -13.37 -16.63 12.29
CA ASN A 101 -14.51 -16.50 13.20
C ASN A 101 -15.55 -15.53 12.65
N ALA A 102 -16.72 -16.08 12.27
CA ALA A 102 -17.83 -15.33 11.67
C ALA A 102 -18.38 -14.17 12.54
N ALA A 103 -18.12 -14.18 13.87
CA ALA A 103 -18.53 -13.07 14.72
C ALA A 103 -17.89 -11.72 14.32
N TYR A 104 -16.69 -11.75 13.73
CA TYR A 104 -15.99 -10.56 13.23
C TYR A 104 -16.34 -10.20 11.78
N ALA A 105 -17.01 -11.07 11.02
CA ALA A 105 -17.38 -10.82 9.63
C ALA A 105 -18.32 -9.60 9.49
N LYS A 106 -19.22 -9.42 10.45
CA LYS A 106 -20.22 -8.33 10.44
C LYS A 106 -19.61 -6.93 10.36
N GLY A 107 -18.42 -6.72 10.95
CA GLY A 107 -17.69 -5.46 10.86
C GLY A 107 -17.28 -5.15 9.41
N PHE A 108 -16.79 -6.16 8.70
CA PHE A 108 -16.39 -6.02 7.29
C PHE A 108 -17.58 -5.93 6.34
N GLU A 109 -18.63 -6.72 6.54
CA GLU A 109 -19.85 -6.71 5.70
C GLU A 109 -20.56 -5.36 5.61
N LYS A 110 -20.44 -4.52 6.64
CA LYS A 110 -20.98 -3.15 6.64
C LYS A 110 -20.29 -2.23 5.65
N LEU A 111 -19.00 -2.46 5.36
CA LEU A 111 -18.18 -1.53 4.60
C LEU A 111 -18.66 -1.32 3.18
N ARG A 112 -19.12 -2.38 2.50
CA ARG A 112 -19.72 -2.26 1.15
C ARG A 112 -20.95 -1.35 1.16
N ARG A 113 -21.77 -1.41 2.20
CA ARG A 113 -22.95 -0.52 2.32
C ARG A 113 -22.58 0.94 2.53
N LEU A 114 -21.45 1.21 3.19
CA LEU A 114 -20.92 2.56 3.40
C LEU A 114 -20.21 3.13 2.16
N ASN A 115 -19.73 2.25 1.29
CA ASN A 115 -19.06 2.61 0.03
C ASN A 115 -19.62 1.74 -1.12
N PRO A 116 -20.89 1.93 -1.51
CA PRO A 116 -21.62 0.99 -2.40
C PRO A 116 -21.04 0.94 -3.82
N ASN A 117 -20.52 2.04 -4.33
CA ASN A 117 -20.02 2.16 -5.70
C ASN A 117 -18.49 2.29 -5.79
N GLY A 118 -17.79 2.34 -4.66
CA GLY A 118 -16.34 2.49 -4.64
C GLY A 118 -15.62 1.17 -4.88
N ILE A 119 -14.41 1.26 -5.40
CA ILE A 119 -13.52 0.10 -5.53
C ILE A 119 -13.04 -0.31 -4.14
N MET A 120 -13.34 -1.56 -3.77
CA MET A 120 -13.01 -2.15 -2.48
C MET A 120 -12.03 -3.31 -2.66
N LEU A 121 -10.97 -3.32 -1.85
CA LEU A 121 -9.97 -4.38 -1.87
C LEU A 121 -10.09 -5.22 -0.59
N ALA A 122 -10.28 -6.54 -0.75
CA ALA A 122 -10.12 -7.51 0.34
C ALA A 122 -8.64 -7.68 0.68
N ASN A 123 -8.33 -8.20 1.89
CA ASN A 123 -6.95 -8.33 2.33
C ASN A 123 -6.75 -9.57 3.23
N LEU A 124 -5.77 -10.42 2.87
CA LEU A 124 -5.37 -11.59 3.64
C LEU A 124 -3.86 -11.84 3.56
N GLY A 125 -3.33 -12.60 4.53
CA GLY A 125 -1.97 -13.12 4.49
C GLY A 125 -1.81 -14.27 3.50
N ALA A 126 -0.60 -14.45 2.98
CA ALA A 126 -0.27 -15.47 1.98
C ALA A 126 -0.41 -16.93 2.47
N ASN A 127 -0.54 -17.16 3.78
CA ASN A 127 -0.76 -18.47 4.39
C ASN A 127 -2.23 -18.94 4.36
N HIS A 128 -3.19 -18.09 3.93
CA HIS A 128 -4.60 -18.47 3.89
C HIS A 128 -4.94 -19.30 2.64
N PRO A 129 -5.73 -20.39 2.78
CA PRO A 129 -6.20 -21.19 1.65
C PRO A 129 -7.23 -20.44 0.80
N PHE A 130 -7.52 -20.98 -0.39
CA PHE A 130 -8.45 -20.40 -1.36
C PHE A 130 -9.83 -20.09 -0.76
N GLU A 131 -10.37 -21.00 0.03
CA GLU A 131 -11.71 -20.88 0.64
C GLU A 131 -11.80 -19.65 1.57
N ASN A 132 -10.69 -19.30 2.24
CA ASN A 132 -10.62 -18.09 3.05
C ASN A 132 -10.52 -16.82 2.20
N ALA A 133 -9.78 -16.87 1.09
CA ALA A 133 -9.66 -15.74 0.17
C ALA A 133 -11.00 -15.45 -0.52
N GLU A 134 -11.72 -16.47 -0.96
CA GLU A 134 -13.06 -16.36 -1.53
C GLU A 134 -14.05 -15.77 -0.51
N ARG A 135 -14.00 -16.26 0.75
CA ARG A 135 -14.82 -15.69 1.83
C ARG A 135 -14.49 -14.23 2.11
N ALA A 136 -13.20 -13.87 2.13
CA ALA A 136 -12.78 -12.48 2.35
C ALA A 136 -13.32 -11.56 1.24
N CYS A 137 -13.24 -11.98 -0.02
CA CYS A 137 -13.83 -11.24 -1.14
C CYS A 137 -15.34 -11.08 -0.97
N SER A 138 -16.04 -12.17 -0.66
CA SER A 138 -17.50 -12.16 -0.50
C SER A 138 -18.00 -11.26 0.64
N MET A 139 -17.25 -11.14 1.74
CA MET A 139 -17.61 -10.30 2.89
C MET A 139 -17.82 -8.82 2.54
N ILE A 140 -17.05 -8.32 1.57
CA ILE A 140 -17.10 -6.91 1.20
C ILE A 140 -17.47 -6.69 -0.27
N ASP A 141 -17.90 -7.76 -0.96
CA ASP A 141 -18.13 -7.72 -2.41
C ASP A 141 -16.92 -7.08 -3.12
N ALA A 142 -15.74 -7.67 -2.92
CA ALA A 142 -14.47 -7.07 -3.30
C ALA A 142 -14.26 -7.02 -4.81
N ASP A 143 -13.71 -5.91 -5.30
CA ASP A 143 -13.28 -5.73 -6.69
C ASP A 143 -11.89 -6.29 -6.97
N ILE A 144 -11.05 -6.36 -5.93
CA ILE A 144 -9.65 -6.78 -5.95
C ILE A 144 -9.35 -7.48 -4.62
N ILE A 145 -8.37 -8.36 -4.57
CA ILE A 145 -7.84 -8.87 -3.31
C ILE A 145 -6.33 -8.59 -3.19
N GLU A 146 -5.93 -8.04 -2.06
CA GLU A 146 -4.52 -7.95 -1.65
C GLU A 146 -4.12 -9.20 -0.87
N ILE A 147 -3.05 -9.85 -1.28
CA ILE A 147 -2.42 -10.94 -0.52
C ILE A 147 -1.06 -10.46 -0.04
N HIS A 148 -0.95 -10.29 1.29
CA HIS A 148 0.26 -9.72 1.85
C HIS A 148 1.30 -10.77 2.23
N LEU A 149 2.56 -10.42 1.93
CA LEU A 149 3.77 -11.11 2.33
C LEU A 149 4.34 -10.39 3.54
N ASN A 150 4.37 -11.03 4.70
CA ASN A 150 4.73 -10.38 5.95
C ASN A 150 5.75 -11.17 6.78
N ALA A 151 6.71 -11.83 6.11
CA ALA A 151 7.69 -12.70 6.77
C ALA A 151 8.46 -11.99 7.89
N ALA A 152 8.92 -10.75 7.66
CA ALA A 152 9.63 -9.98 8.68
C ALA A 152 8.74 -9.70 9.91
N GLN A 153 7.47 -9.38 9.70
CA GLN A 153 6.50 -9.21 10.78
C GLN A 153 6.30 -10.51 11.56
N GLU A 154 6.03 -11.62 10.88
CA GLU A 154 5.76 -12.93 11.50
C GLU A 154 6.96 -13.40 12.34
N LEU A 155 8.19 -13.24 11.85
CA LEU A 155 9.40 -13.62 12.59
C LEU A 155 9.61 -12.80 13.87
N VAL A 156 9.18 -11.56 13.91
CA VAL A 156 9.28 -10.70 15.10
C VAL A 156 8.09 -10.90 16.04
N MET A 157 6.92 -11.22 15.52
CA MET A 157 5.68 -11.39 16.28
C MET A 157 5.81 -12.58 17.26
N PRO A 158 5.50 -12.40 18.58
CA PRO A 158 5.63 -13.48 19.57
C PRO A 158 4.83 -14.75 19.23
N GLU A 159 3.68 -14.58 18.56
CA GLU A 159 2.76 -15.62 18.13
C GLU A 159 2.78 -15.86 16.61
N GLY A 160 3.85 -15.47 15.95
CA GLY A 160 3.96 -15.49 14.48
C GLY A 160 4.30 -16.85 13.89
N ASP A 161 4.09 -16.98 12.60
CA ASP A 161 4.44 -18.17 11.83
C ASP A 161 5.98 -18.25 11.62
N ALA A 162 6.47 -19.48 11.48
CA ALA A 162 7.89 -19.78 11.22
C ALA A 162 8.12 -20.44 9.84
N GLU A 163 7.06 -20.66 9.06
CA GLU A 163 7.12 -21.30 7.75
C GLU A 163 6.52 -20.40 6.68
N PHE A 164 7.27 -20.18 5.59
CA PHE A 164 6.96 -19.18 4.56
C PHE A 164 6.91 -19.79 3.15
N TYR A 165 6.37 -20.99 3.01
CA TYR A 165 6.19 -21.69 1.72
C TYR A 165 4.94 -21.21 1.00
N TRP A 166 4.94 -19.91 0.57
CA TRP A 166 3.72 -19.26 0.08
C TRP A 166 3.50 -19.34 -1.43
N LEU A 167 4.56 -19.55 -2.23
CA LEU A 167 4.51 -19.39 -3.68
C LEU A 167 3.44 -20.28 -4.34
N GLU A 168 3.38 -21.56 -3.98
CA GLU A 168 2.40 -22.48 -4.57
C GLU A 168 0.96 -22.11 -4.18
N ASN A 169 0.76 -21.63 -2.95
CA ASN A 169 -0.56 -21.14 -2.54
C ASN A 169 -0.94 -19.86 -3.30
N LEU A 170 0.00 -18.91 -3.46
CA LEU A 170 -0.23 -17.70 -4.25
C LEU A 170 -0.62 -18.03 -5.70
N LYS A 171 0.05 -18.98 -6.35
CA LYS A 171 -0.28 -19.45 -7.70
C LYS A 171 -1.72 -19.97 -7.76
N ARG A 172 -2.07 -20.86 -6.81
CA ARG A 172 -3.42 -21.41 -6.70
C ARG A 172 -4.47 -20.32 -6.50
N LEU A 173 -4.20 -19.29 -5.68
CA LEU A 173 -5.08 -18.14 -5.48
C LEU A 173 -5.24 -17.36 -6.78
N ASN A 174 -4.13 -17.03 -7.46
CA ASN A 174 -4.11 -16.27 -8.71
C ASN A 174 -4.88 -16.96 -9.83
N GLU A 175 -4.85 -18.29 -9.89
CA GLU A 175 -5.56 -19.10 -10.89
C GLU A 175 -7.07 -19.20 -10.61
N LYS A 176 -7.49 -19.25 -9.34
CA LYS A 176 -8.86 -19.61 -8.98
C LYS A 176 -9.76 -18.44 -8.63
N LEU A 177 -9.19 -17.36 -8.13
CA LEU A 177 -9.98 -16.17 -7.74
C LEU A 177 -10.58 -15.48 -8.97
N GLN A 178 -11.84 -15.02 -8.82
CA GLN A 178 -12.54 -14.32 -9.88
C GLN A 178 -12.23 -12.82 -9.92
N VAL A 179 -11.59 -12.30 -8.87
CA VAL A 179 -11.13 -10.91 -8.80
C VAL A 179 -9.61 -10.85 -8.97
N PRO A 180 -9.07 -9.76 -9.52
CA PRO A 180 -7.63 -9.58 -9.62
C PRO A 180 -6.93 -9.71 -8.27
N LEU A 181 -5.77 -10.38 -8.26
CA LEU A 181 -4.92 -10.55 -7.09
C LEU A 181 -3.75 -9.56 -7.15
N LEU A 182 -3.57 -8.77 -6.09
CA LEU A 182 -2.45 -7.86 -5.88
C LEU A 182 -1.55 -8.46 -4.80
N VAL A 183 -0.35 -8.92 -5.17
CA VAL A 183 0.66 -9.37 -4.19
C VAL A 183 1.27 -8.14 -3.52
N LYS A 184 1.31 -8.12 -2.19
CA LYS A 184 1.73 -6.94 -1.43
C LYS A 184 2.76 -7.30 -0.37
N GLU A 185 3.80 -6.49 -0.25
CA GLU A 185 4.66 -6.44 0.93
C GLU A 185 4.08 -5.51 2.00
N VAL A 186 4.65 -5.44 3.20
CA VAL A 186 4.07 -4.71 4.33
C VAL A 186 5.03 -3.71 5.01
N GLY A 187 6.16 -3.37 4.37
CA GLY A 187 7.05 -2.32 4.87
C GLY A 187 8.54 -2.61 4.77
N THR A 188 8.95 -3.70 4.10
CA THR A 188 10.36 -4.00 3.82
C THR A 188 10.74 -3.88 2.34
N GLY A 189 9.76 -3.53 1.48
CA GLY A 189 9.98 -3.40 0.05
C GLY A 189 10.13 -4.74 -0.67
N MET A 190 10.16 -4.70 -2.00
CA MET A 190 10.42 -5.88 -2.82
C MET A 190 11.68 -5.72 -3.64
N THR A 191 12.52 -6.76 -3.66
CA THR A 191 13.73 -6.82 -4.47
C THR A 191 13.41 -7.14 -5.93
N PRO A 192 14.30 -6.77 -6.89
CA PRO A 192 14.15 -7.18 -8.28
C PRO A 192 14.02 -8.70 -8.45
N GLN A 193 14.71 -9.49 -7.63
CA GLN A 193 14.65 -10.95 -7.66
C GLN A 193 13.25 -11.47 -7.27
N THR A 194 12.63 -10.89 -6.24
CA THR A 194 11.25 -11.24 -5.86
C THR A 194 10.27 -10.86 -6.96
N LEU A 195 10.41 -9.68 -7.54
CA LEU A 195 9.57 -9.24 -8.65
C LEU A 195 9.70 -10.14 -9.88
N LYS A 196 10.92 -10.56 -10.21
CA LYS A 196 11.19 -11.51 -11.31
C LYS A 196 10.53 -12.86 -11.02
N LEU A 197 10.69 -13.40 -9.80
CA LEU A 197 10.04 -14.64 -9.40
C LEU A 197 8.51 -14.56 -9.55
N LEU A 198 7.89 -13.45 -9.14
CA LEU A 198 6.46 -13.22 -9.32
C LEU A 198 6.08 -13.14 -10.80
N ALA A 199 6.87 -12.43 -11.63
CA ALA A 199 6.64 -12.32 -13.08
C ALA A 199 6.67 -13.70 -13.78
N GLU A 200 7.68 -14.51 -13.48
CA GLU A 200 7.87 -15.88 -14.01
C GLU A 200 6.73 -16.82 -13.62
N ASN A 201 6.06 -16.55 -12.49
CA ASN A 201 4.91 -17.32 -12.00
C ASN A 201 3.54 -16.67 -12.35
N GLY A 202 3.50 -15.74 -13.31
CA GLY A 202 2.26 -15.23 -13.91
C GLY A 202 1.52 -14.16 -13.10
N PHE A 203 2.15 -13.59 -12.07
CA PHE A 203 1.55 -12.46 -11.34
C PHE A 203 1.66 -11.17 -12.16
N SER A 204 0.60 -10.37 -12.11
CA SER A 204 0.49 -9.14 -12.90
C SER A 204 0.48 -7.87 -12.05
N TYR A 205 0.14 -7.95 -10.77
CA TYR A 205 -0.04 -6.77 -9.91
C TYR A 205 0.71 -6.94 -8.60
N VAL A 206 1.54 -5.96 -8.27
CA VAL A 206 2.41 -6.00 -7.10
C VAL A 206 2.45 -4.64 -6.40
N ASP A 207 2.19 -4.61 -5.08
CA ASP A 207 2.43 -3.45 -4.22
C ASP A 207 3.77 -3.64 -3.48
N LEU A 208 4.70 -2.75 -3.76
CA LEU A 208 6.08 -2.86 -3.28
C LEU A 208 6.21 -2.65 -1.76
N ALA A 209 5.37 -1.83 -1.17
CA ALA A 209 5.33 -1.50 0.26
C ALA A 209 6.72 -1.31 0.90
N GLY A 210 7.46 -0.32 0.38
CA GLY A 210 8.83 -0.05 0.79
C GLY A 210 8.98 0.48 2.22
N ALA A 211 10.18 0.40 2.76
CA ALA A 211 10.54 1.00 4.04
C ALA A 211 10.42 2.54 4.00
N GLY A 212 10.23 3.15 5.17
CA GLY A 212 10.06 4.60 5.36
C GLY A 212 8.65 5.00 5.82
N GLY A 213 7.72 4.05 5.89
CA GLY A 213 6.36 4.22 6.42
C GLY A 213 6.12 3.46 7.72
N THR A 214 4.98 2.77 7.80
CA THR A 214 4.66 1.85 8.88
C THR A 214 5.64 0.67 8.84
N ASN A 215 6.32 0.43 9.95
CA ASN A 215 7.27 -0.67 10.10
C ASN A 215 6.68 -1.73 11.03
N PHE A 216 6.16 -2.82 10.46
CA PHE A 216 5.53 -3.88 11.24
C PHE A 216 6.52 -4.66 12.11
N ALA A 217 7.79 -4.80 11.70
CA ALA A 217 8.82 -5.38 12.55
C ALA A 217 9.04 -4.54 13.81
N ALA A 218 9.05 -3.20 13.68
CA ALA A 218 9.11 -2.29 14.82
C ALA A 218 7.88 -2.38 15.71
N ILE A 219 6.67 -2.45 15.12
CA ILE A 219 5.41 -2.57 15.87
C ILE A 219 5.40 -3.87 16.68
N GLU A 220 5.76 -5.01 16.05
CA GLU A 220 5.79 -6.29 16.76
C GLU A 220 6.89 -6.36 17.80
N ASN A 221 8.03 -5.71 17.54
CA ASN A 221 9.11 -5.61 18.52
C ASN A 221 8.70 -4.80 19.77
N GLU A 222 7.90 -3.72 19.59
CA GLU A 222 7.32 -2.96 20.72
C GLU A 222 6.39 -3.82 21.59
N ARG A 223 5.76 -4.86 21.04
CA ARG A 223 4.90 -5.82 21.77
C ARG A 223 5.70 -6.88 22.54
N ARG A 224 6.98 -7.08 22.23
CA ARG A 224 7.83 -8.09 22.89
C ARG A 224 8.24 -7.64 24.30
N LYS A 225 8.39 -8.61 25.20
CA LYS A 225 8.97 -8.39 26.54
C LYS A 225 10.44 -8.00 26.47
N ASN A 226 11.21 -8.69 25.61
CA ASN A 226 12.60 -8.36 25.31
C ASN A 226 12.69 -7.76 23.91
N LYS A 227 12.84 -6.44 23.83
CA LYS A 227 12.85 -5.68 22.58
C LYS A 227 14.23 -5.68 21.88
N GLU A 228 15.31 -5.95 22.62
CA GLU A 228 16.68 -5.88 22.08
C GLU A 228 16.99 -7.04 21.13
N THR A 229 16.43 -8.22 21.42
CA THR A 229 16.77 -9.47 20.71
C THR A 229 16.56 -9.41 19.21
N LEU A 230 15.51 -8.74 18.73
CA LEU A 230 15.15 -8.61 17.29
C LEU A 230 15.08 -7.15 16.83
N ALA A 231 15.70 -6.22 17.55
CA ALA A 231 15.67 -4.81 17.19
C ALA A 231 16.22 -4.54 15.78
N PHE A 232 17.25 -5.29 15.36
CA PHE A 232 17.87 -5.18 14.04
C PHE A 232 16.91 -5.45 12.86
N MET A 233 15.84 -6.20 13.08
CA MET A 233 14.85 -6.50 12.05
C MET A 233 14.12 -5.24 11.51
N GLN A 234 14.13 -4.14 12.27
CA GLN A 234 13.51 -2.88 11.88
C GLN A 234 14.28 -2.15 10.76
N GLU A 235 15.55 -2.49 10.58
CA GLU A 235 16.48 -1.82 9.65
C GLU A 235 16.60 -2.54 8.31
N LEU A 236 15.97 -3.72 8.19
CA LEU A 236 16.04 -4.53 6.97
C LEU A 236 15.07 -4.04 5.90
N GLY A 237 15.46 -4.25 4.65
CA GLY A 237 14.62 -4.03 3.48
C GLY A 237 15.08 -2.88 2.59
N LEU A 238 14.29 -2.62 1.57
CA LEU A 238 14.47 -1.54 0.60
C LEU A 238 13.45 -0.43 0.88
N THR A 239 13.87 0.81 0.74
CA THR A 239 12.96 1.95 0.75
C THR A 239 12.01 1.90 -0.46
N THR A 240 10.94 2.68 -0.42
CA THR A 240 10.01 2.80 -1.55
C THR A 240 10.72 3.24 -2.83
N ALA A 241 11.65 4.20 -2.72
CA ALA A 241 12.43 4.68 -3.86
C ALA A 241 13.37 3.59 -4.40
N GLU A 242 14.07 2.86 -3.54
CA GLU A 242 14.97 1.77 -3.94
C GLU A 242 14.22 0.62 -4.61
N SER A 243 13.07 0.20 -4.05
CA SER A 243 12.23 -0.84 -4.66
C SER A 243 11.74 -0.45 -6.05
N LEU A 244 11.29 0.81 -6.24
CA LEU A 244 10.85 1.32 -7.54
C LEU A 244 11.99 1.41 -8.55
N LEU A 245 13.13 1.97 -8.15
CA LEU A 245 14.30 2.11 -9.02
C LEU A 245 14.92 0.76 -9.36
N GLY A 246 14.98 -0.18 -8.41
CA GLY A 246 15.38 -1.56 -8.66
C GLY A 246 14.46 -2.24 -9.69
N ALA A 247 13.14 -2.08 -9.54
CA ALA A 247 12.18 -2.57 -10.53
C ALA A 247 12.35 -1.91 -11.90
N GLN A 248 12.65 -0.60 -11.95
CA GLN A 248 12.89 0.13 -13.19
C GLN A 248 14.16 -0.37 -13.91
N LYS A 249 15.26 -0.59 -13.18
CA LYS A 249 16.52 -1.13 -13.70
C LYS A 249 16.32 -2.50 -14.36
N HIS A 250 15.48 -3.35 -13.79
CA HIS A 250 15.19 -4.70 -14.26
C HIS A 250 13.88 -4.80 -15.06
N ARG A 251 13.33 -3.68 -15.56
CA ARG A 251 12.00 -3.63 -16.18
C ARG A 251 11.77 -4.68 -17.26
N ASN A 252 12.78 -4.98 -18.06
CA ASN A 252 12.69 -5.96 -19.15
C ASN A 252 12.48 -7.40 -18.67
N GLU A 253 12.86 -7.70 -17.41
CA GLU A 253 12.70 -9.01 -16.80
C GLU A 253 11.35 -9.17 -16.07
N LEU A 254 10.67 -8.06 -15.80
CA LEU A 254 9.41 -8.04 -15.04
C LEU A 254 8.16 -8.28 -15.89
N GLY A 255 8.31 -8.47 -17.21
CA GLY A 255 7.20 -8.81 -18.09
C GLY A 255 6.01 -7.85 -17.98
N ARG A 256 4.84 -8.38 -17.61
CA ARG A 256 3.58 -7.62 -17.51
C ARG A 256 3.31 -7.04 -16.11
N ILE A 257 4.22 -7.20 -15.16
CA ILE A 257 4.00 -6.69 -13.80
C ILE A 257 3.73 -5.18 -13.83
N LYS A 258 2.66 -4.78 -13.20
CA LYS A 258 2.25 -3.43 -12.91
C LYS A 258 2.45 -3.16 -11.43
N LEU A 259 3.09 -2.04 -11.12
CA LEU A 259 3.52 -1.72 -9.79
C LEU A 259 2.58 -0.72 -9.12
N THR A 260 2.18 -1.03 -7.91
CA THR A 260 1.70 -0.09 -6.91
C THR A 260 2.86 0.29 -6.02
N ALA A 261 3.01 1.58 -5.72
CA ALA A 261 3.96 2.06 -4.73
C ALA A 261 3.24 2.33 -3.41
N SER A 262 3.77 1.85 -2.31
CA SER A 262 3.37 2.26 -0.97
C SER A 262 4.56 2.23 -0.02
N GLY A 263 4.38 2.76 1.19
CA GLY A 263 5.44 2.90 2.18
C GLY A 263 5.96 4.34 2.31
N GLY A 264 5.60 5.00 3.39
CA GLY A 264 6.11 6.33 3.75
C GLY A 264 5.58 7.51 2.93
N ILE A 265 4.52 7.38 2.18
CA ILE A 265 3.92 8.46 1.39
C ILE A 265 3.32 9.53 2.30
N ARG A 266 3.65 10.81 2.10
CA ARG A 266 3.27 11.94 2.96
C ARG A 266 2.55 13.07 2.24
N ASP A 267 2.86 13.31 0.97
CA ASP A 267 2.33 14.45 0.21
C ASP A 267 2.18 14.14 -1.29
N ALA A 268 1.71 15.12 -2.03
CA ALA A 268 1.53 15.03 -3.48
C ALA A 268 2.85 14.85 -4.24
N GLN A 269 3.96 15.36 -3.70
CA GLN A 269 5.28 15.22 -4.32
C GLN A 269 5.76 13.77 -4.26
N ASP A 270 5.56 13.08 -3.13
CA ASP A 270 5.84 11.66 -2.98
C ASP A 270 5.05 10.83 -4.00
N ILE A 271 3.74 11.12 -4.14
CA ILE A 271 2.88 10.43 -5.12
C ILE A 271 3.42 10.62 -6.54
N VAL A 272 3.67 11.87 -6.95
CA VAL A 272 4.17 12.18 -8.30
C VAL A 272 5.54 11.54 -8.55
N LYS A 273 6.44 11.50 -7.55
CA LYS A 273 7.72 10.80 -7.67
C LYS A 273 7.55 9.29 -7.87
N CYS A 274 6.66 8.65 -7.11
CA CYS A 274 6.36 7.22 -7.30
C CYS A 274 5.87 6.93 -8.74
N LEU A 275 4.95 7.75 -9.24
CA LEU A 275 4.44 7.63 -10.62
C LEU A 275 5.54 7.88 -11.65
N ALA A 276 6.41 8.87 -11.44
CA ALA A 276 7.57 9.15 -12.28
C ALA A 276 8.63 8.04 -12.26
N LEU A 277 8.64 7.20 -11.21
CA LEU A 277 9.47 6.01 -11.10
C LEU A 277 8.80 4.75 -11.66
N GLY A 278 7.62 4.86 -12.24
CA GLY A 278 6.96 3.77 -12.97
C GLY A 278 5.88 3.02 -12.21
N ALA A 279 5.45 3.50 -11.03
CA ALA A 279 4.24 3.00 -10.40
C ALA A 279 2.99 3.44 -11.21
N GLU A 280 1.98 2.57 -11.32
CA GLU A 280 0.68 2.94 -11.91
C GLU A 280 -0.19 3.73 -10.93
N ASN A 281 -0.05 3.44 -9.65
CA ASN A 281 -0.83 4.06 -8.57
C ASN A 281 -0.07 3.97 -7.24
N VAL A 282 -0.62 4.62 -6.20
CA VAL A 282 0.04 4.77 -4.91
C VAL A 282 -0.91 4.43 -3.77
N GLY A 283 -0.50 3.52 -2.89
CA GLY A 283 -1.22 3.16 -1.67
C GLY A 283 -0.76 3.99 -0.47
N ILE A 284 -1.72 4.52 0.31
CA ILE A 284 -1.44 5.36 1.48
C ILE A 284 -2.16 4.79 2.70
N SER A 285 -1.41 4.40 3.73
CA SER A 285 -1.96 3.85 4.99
C SER A 285 -1.71 4.79 6.17
N GLY A 286 -0.48 4.83 6.67
CA GLY A 286 -0.16 5.47 7.95
C GLY A 286 -0.48 6.97 8.00
N MET A 287 -0.27 7.71 6.93
CA MET A 287 -0.63 9.13 6.87
C MET A 287 -2.15 9.34 6.94
N PHE A 288 -2.94 8.52 6.24
CA PHE A 288 -4.39 8.61 6.30
C PHE A 288 -4.94 8.20 7.66
N LEU A 289 -4.36 7.18 8.30
CA LEU A 289 -4.70 6.82 9.68
C LEU A 289 -4.43 7.99 10.63
N HIS A 290 -3.25 8.58 10.57
CA HIS A 290 -2.86 9.72 11.41
C HIS A 290 -3.83 10.88 11.28
N VAL A 291 -4.15 11.28 10.03
CA VAL A 291 -5.10 12.38 9.77
C VAL A 291 -6.50 12.03 10.27
N LEU A 292 -6.97 10.79 10.05
CA LEU A 292 -8.28 10.35 10.54
C LEU A 292 -8.36 10.40 12.07
N LEU A 293 -7.34 9.94 12.77
CA LEU A 293 -7.31 9.96 14.24
C LEU A 293 -7.25 11.36 14.81
N LYS A 294 -6.54 12.27 14.14
CA LYS A 294 -6.33 13.64 14.61
C LYS A 294 -7.46 14.58 14.23
N ASP A 295 -7.89 14.55 12.98
CA ASP A 295 -8.75 15.56 12.36
C ASP A 295 -10.12 15.00 11.91
N GLY A 296 -10.38 13.71 12.13
CA GLY A 296 -11.63 13.03 11.80
C GLY A 296 -11.85 12.83 10.30
N GLU A 297 -13.08 12.43 9.93
CA GLU A 297 -13.47 12.12 8.56
C GLU A 297 -13.39 13.36 7.64
N ASP A 298 -13.80 14.52 8.12
CA ASP A 298 -13.76 15.76 7.33
C ASP A 298 -12.32 16.22 7.10
N GLY A 299 -11.43 16.11 8.10
CA GLY A 299 -10.01 16.38 7.94
C GLY A 299 -9.34 15.44 6.93
N LEU A 300 -9.66 14.14 6.98
CA LEU A 300 -9.14 13.19 6.01
C LEU A 300 -9.68 13.46 4.59
N ALA A 301 -10.97 13.79 4.44
CA ALA A 301 -11.53 14.15 3.15
C ALA A 301 -10.86 15.42 2.57
N ALA A 302 -10.65 16.46 3.39
CA ALA A 302 -9.92 17.66 2.98
C ALA A 302 -8.48 17.34 2.55
N LYS A 303 -7.76 16.49 3.30
CA LYS A 303 -6.41 16.05 2.94
C LYS A 303 -6.37 15.33 1.60
N ILE A 304 -7.36 14.51 1.29
CA ILE A 304 -7.48 13.83 -0.02
C ILE A 304 -7.65 14.85 -1.14
N GLU A 305 -8.50 15.88 -0.98
CA GLU A 305 -8.68 16.95 -1.98
C GLU A 305 -7.41 17.80 -2.15
N ASP A 306 -6.68 18.07 -1.07
CA ASP A 306 -5.36 18.75 -1.12
C ASP A 306 -4.35 17.94 -1.94
N LEU A 307 -4.32 16.59 -1.76
CA LEU A 307 -3.46 15.72 -2.56
C LEU A 307 -3.83 15.77 -4.05
N LYS A 308 -5.12 15.72 -4.39
CA LYS A 308 -5.58 15.82 -5.79
C LYS A 308 -5.14 17.14 -6.41
N THR A 309 -5.30 18.25 -5.68
CA THR A 309 -4.87 19.59 -6.11
C THR A 309 -3.35 19.65 -6.28
N GLY A 310 -2.59 19.14 -5.31
CA GLY A 310 -1.13 19.11 -5.35
C GLY A 310 -0.58 18.30 -6.53
N ILE A 311 -1.16 17.11 -6.79
CA ILE A 311 -0.75 16.28 -7.93
C ILE A 311 -1.01 17.00 -9.25
N ARG A 312 -2.21 17.60 -9.44
CA ARG A 312 -2.55 18.35 -10.64
C ARG A 312 -1.61 19.53 -10.86
N THR A 313 -1.29 20.26 -9.80
CA THR A 313 -0.35 21.39 -9.84
C THR A 313 1.07 20.95 -10.25
N LEU A 314 1.56 19.84 -9.69
CA LEU A 314 2.86 19.29 -10.04
C LEU A 314 2.89 18.79 -11.48
N MET A 315 1.83 18.11 -11.94
CA MET A 315 1.72 17.66 -13.33
C MET A 315 1.74 18.81 -14.32
N ALA A 316 1.03 19.91 -14.01
CA ALA A 316 1.09 21.13 -14.83
C ALA A 316 2.52 21.67 -14.93
N LEU A 317 3.22 21.79 -13.80
CA LEU A 317 4.61 22.28 -13.77
C LEU A 317 5.58 21.35 -14.53
N LEU A 318 5.27 20.04 -14.57
CA LEU A 318 6.05 19.05 -15.30
C LEU A 318 5.65 18.92 -16.77
N GLY A 319 4.61 19.63 -17.23
CA GLY A 319 4.11 19.55 -18.61
C GLY A 319 3.35 18.26 -18.93
N CYS A 320 2.80 17.56 -17.93
CA CYS A 320 2.11 16.30 -18.08
C CYS A 320 0.60 16.44 -18.02
N ARG A 321 -0.13 15.98 -19.05
CA ARG A 321 -1.59 15.96 -19.09
C ARG A 321 -2.19 14.68 -18.51
N LYS A 322 -1.41 13.59 -18.52
CA LYS A 322 -1.84 12.25 -18.05
C LYS A 322 -0.80 11.65 -17.14
N ILE A 323 -1.26 10.80 -16.21
CA ILE A 323 -0.40 10.07 -15.27
C ILE A 323 0.69 9.27 -16.01
N SER A 324 0.34 8.66 -17.15
CA SER A 324 1.28 7.86 -17.93
C SER A 324 2.47 8.63 -18.51
N GLU A 325 2.40 9.96 -18.57
CA GLU A 325 3.48 10.82 -19.07
C GLU A 325 4.54 11.10 -18.00
N LEU A 326 4.20 10.94 -16.71
CA LEU A 326 5.11 11.19 -15.60
C LEU A 326 6.38 10.31 -15.64
N LYS A 327 6.32 9.11 -16.18
CA LYS A 327 7.48 8.21 -16.30
C LYS A 327 8.61 8.83 -17.16
N ASP A 328 8.27 9.72 -18.08
CA ASP A 328 9.20 10.36 -19.03
C ASP A 328 9.78 11.69 -18.49
N VAL A 329 9.31 12.16 -17.34
CA VAL A 329 9.79 13.38 -16.68
C VAL A 329 11.26 13.21 -16.27
N LYS A 330 12.06 14.26 -16.52
CA LYS A 330 13.45 14.31 -16.09
C LYS A 330 13.55 14.34 -14.58
N LYS A 331 14.43 13.51 -14.04
CA LYS A 331 14.68 13.37 -12.60
C LYS A 331 16.16 13.25 -12.32
N ILE A 332 16.58 13.76 -11.17
CA ILE A 332 17.94 13.66 -10.67
C ILE A 332 17.92 12.86 -9.38
N LEU A 333 18.72 11.81 -9.32
CA LEU A 333 18.99 11.02 -8.12
C LEU A 333 20.25 11.56 -7.45
N ASP A 334 20.31 11.54 -6.12
CA ASP A 334 21.56 11.79 -5.43
C ASP A 334 22.57 10.63 -5.65
N LEU A 335 23.83 10.86 -5.34
CA LEU A 335 24.91 9.90 -5.60
C LEU A 335 24.73 8.62 -4.79
N GLU A 336 24.29 8.73 -3.55
CA GLU A 336 24.16 7.58 -2.66
C GLU A 336 23.01 6.67 -3.15
N LEU A 337 21.86 7.23 -3.49
CA LEU A 337 20.74 6.47 -4.05
C LEU A 337 21.13 5.80 -5.37
N LYS A 338 21.85 6.53 -6.24
CA LYS A 338 22.38 5.96 -7.50
C LYS A 338 23.30 4.77 -7.24
N ASN A 339 24.27 4.91 -6.31
CA ASN A 339 25.18 3.83 -5.96
C ASN A 339 24.45 2.61 -5.35
N THR A 340 23.42 2.84 -4.55
CA THR A 340 22.56 1.75 -4.02
C THR A 340 21.89 0.98 -5.14
N ILE A 341 21.31 1.69 -6.12
CA ILE A 341 20.65 1.06 -7.26
C ILE A 341 21.61 0.27 -8.15
N ASP A 342 22.86 0.72 -8.27
CA ASP A 342 23.88 -0.01 -9.04
C ASP A 342 24.20 -1.39 -8.43
N GLN A 343 23.93 -1.60 -7.14
CA GLN A 343 24.13 -2.85 -6.41
C GLN A 343 22.88 -3.79 -6.46
N LEU A 344 21.70 -3.28 -6.82
CA LEU A 344 20.48 -4.06 -7.00
C LEU A 344 20.38 -4.61 -8.42
#